data_7b60f15308930ba7b51d4f2c2d6869fc
#
_entry.id   7b60f15308930ba7b51d4f2c2d6869fc
#
_cell.length_a   1.000
_cell.length_b   1.000
_cell.length_c   1.000
_cell.angle_alpha   90.00
_cell.angle_beta   90.00
_cell.angle_gamma   90.00
#
_symmetry.space_group_name_H-M   'P 1'
#
loop_
_entity.id
_entity.type
_entity.pdbx_description
1 polymer ?
#
loop_
_entity_poly.entity_id
_entity_poly.type
_entity_poly.pdbx_seq_one_letter_code
_entity_poly.pdbx_strand_id
1 'polypeptide(L)'
;MITCCIRYTLNPEKLADFERYARTWMRLIEKYGGRHHGYFIPGEVPASASFSFPGIGETGPDNIAVAVFSFPNIEAYETYRREVASDPECLAVTRQYHQTNCFTKYERTFLRPVSRD
;
A
#
# COMPACT_ATOMS: atom_id res chain seq x y z
N MET A 1 7.03 11.60 -12.84
CA MET A 1 6.14 10.62 -12.17
C MET A 1 6.54 10.46 -10.72
N ILE A 2 5.57 10.44 -9.83
CA ILE A 2 5.79 10.17 -8.42
C ILE A 2 5.16 8.82 -8.08
N THR A 3 5.90 7.97 -7.38
CA THR A 3 5.42 6.65 -6.95
C THR A 3 5.37 6.62 -5.43
N CYS A 4 4.25 6.18 -4.91
CA CYS A 4 4.04 6.06 -3.48
C CYS A 4 4.06 4.58 -3.09
N CYS A 5 4.83 4.26 -2.08
CA CYS A 5 4.87 2.92 -1.49
C CYS A 5 4.40 3.04 -0.04
N ILE A 6 3.34 2.33 0.30
CA ILE A 6 2.85 2.28 1.68
C ILE A 6 3.12 0.89 2.22
N ARG A 7 3.79 0.85 3.36
CA ARG A 7 4.09 -0.40 4.04
C ARG A 7 3.25 -0.47 5.31
N TYR A 8 2.44 -1.51 5.41
CA TYR A 8 1.52 -1.72 6.54
C TYR A 8 2.02 -2.83 7.44
N THR A 9 1.89 -2.66 8.74
CA THR A 9 2.01 -3.74 9.70
C THR A 9 0.60 -4.27 9.96
N LEU A 10 0.32 -5.48 9.53
CA LEU A 10 -1.02 -6.05 9.59
C LEU A 10 -1.35 -6.62 10.96
N ASN A 11 -2.65 -6.59 11.29
CA ASN A 11 -3.21 -7.44 12.32
C ASN A 11 -3.53 -8.79 11.67
N PRO A 12 -2.80 -9.88 12.00
CA PRO A 12 -2.95 -11.15 11.27
C PRO A 12 -4.36 -11.74 11.30
N GLU A 13 -5.14 -11.42 12.32
CA GLU A 13 -6.51 -11.92 12.48
C GLU A 13 -7.50 -11.17 11.60
N LYS A 14 -7.07 -10.07 10.95
CA LYS A 14 -7.94 -9.17 10.20
C LYS A 14 -7.56 -9.08 8.71
N LEU A 15 -6.99 -10.14 8.16
CA LEU A 15 -6.54 -10.13 6.78
C LEU A 15 -7.68 -9.88 5.78
N ALA A 16 -8.83 -10.52 5.98
CA ALA A 16 -9.98 -10.32 5.10
C ALA A 16 -10.48 -8.87 5.14
N ASP A 17 -10.45 -8.24 6.30
CA ASP A 17 -10.81 -6.84 6.45
C ASP A 17 -9.80 -5.94 5.72
N PHE A 18 -8.52 -6.27 5.79
CA PHE A 18 -7.48 -5.53 5.06
C PHE A 18 -7.66 -5.66 3.54
N GLU A 19 -7.97 -6.85 3.05
CA GLU A 19 -8.21 -7.05 1.62
C GLU A 19 -9.38 -6.20 1.12
N ARG A 20 -10.43 -6.08 1.90
CA ARG A 20 -11.57 -5.22 1.56
C ARG A 20 -11.18 -3.74 1.56
N TYR A 21 -10.41 -3.31 2.55
CA TYR A 21 -9.82 -1.98 2.62
C TYR A 21 -8.98 -1.70 1.37
N ALA A 22 -8.15 -2.64 0.98
CA ALA A 22 -7.27 -2.54 -0.18
C ALA A 22 -8.06 -2.36 -1.49
N ARG A 23 -9.11 -3.15 -1.69
CA ARG A 23 -9.93 -3.05 -2.91
C ARG A 23 -10.58 -1.69 -3.05
N THR A 24 -11.05 -1.12 -1.97
CA THR A 24 -11.63 0.22 -1.97
C THR A 24 -10.61 1.27 -2.39
N TRP A 25 -9.40 1.22 -1.81
CA TRP A 25 -8.37 2.20 -2.14
C TRP A 25 -7.82 2.06 -3.56
N MET A 26 -7.76 0.85 -4.10
CA MET A 26 -7.40 0.68 -5.51
C MET A 26 -8.36 1.42 -6.42
N ARG A 27 -9.67 1.30 -6.16
CA ARG A 27 -10.68 2.03 -6.94
C ARG A 27 -10.59 3.54 -6.74
N LEU A 28 -10.44 3.99 -5.51
CA LEU A 28 -10.38 5.42 -5.19
C LEU A 28 -9.18 6.10 -5.83
N ILE A 29 -8.03 5.49 -5.73
CA ILE A 29 -6.81 6.06 -6.31
C ILE A 29 -6.96 6.22 -7.82
N GLU A 30 -7.50 5.22 -8.50
CA GLU A 30 -7.71 5.29 -9.95
C GLU A 30 -8.82 6.25 -10.34
N LYS A 31 -9.84 6.39 -9.52
CA LYS A 31 -10.89 7.39 -9.71
C LYS A 31 -10.34 8.81 -9.74
N TYR A 32 -9.32 9.09 -8.95
CA TYR A 32 -8.74 10.43 -8.83
C TYR A 32 -7.43 10.59 -9.61
N GLY A 33 -7.23 9.77 -10.64
CA GLY A 33 -6.17 9.98 -11.62
C GLY A 33 -4.87 9.26 -11.36
N GLY A 34 -4.81 8.42 -10.33
CA GLY A 34 -3.63 7.60 -10.06
C GLY A 34 -3.66 6.29 -10.84
N ARG A 35 -2.50 5.64 -10.88
CA ARG A 35 -2.37 4.29 -11.41
C ARG A 35 -1.95 3.38 -10.27
N HIS A 36 -2.78 2.40 -9.93
CA HIS A 36 -2.46 1.46 -8.86
C HIS A 36 -1.69 0.27 -9.42
N HIS A 37 -0.57 -0.07 -8.79
CA HIS A 37 0.23 -1.24 -9.16
C HIS A 37 -0.15 -2.47 -8.33
N GLY A 38 -0.99 -2.30 -7.36
CA GLY A 38 -1.57 -3.36 -6.54
C GLY A 38 -1.24 -3.25 -5.07
N TYR A 39 -2.00 -4.01 -4.30
CA TYR A 39 -1.70 -4.31 -2.91
C TYR A 39 -1.10 -5.71 -2.87
N PHE A 40 -0.12 -5.90 -2.02
CA PHE A 40 0.57 -7.18 -1.85
C PHE A 40 0.50 -7.56 -0.38
N ILE A 41 -0.02 -8.74 -0.10
CA ILE A 41 -0.20 -9.25 1.26
C ILE A 41 0.78 -10.39 1.50
N PRO A 42 0.99 -10.83 2.76
CA PRO A 42 1.94 -11.89 3.06
C PRO A 42 1.70 -13.13 2.21
N GLY A 43 2.77 -13.64 1.62
CA GLY A 43 2.75 -14.84 0.80
C GLY A 43 3.64 -15.92 1.38
N GLU A 44 3.73 -17.04 0.67
CA GLU A 44 4.54 -18.16 1.07
C GLU A 44 6.03 -17.84 0.89
N VAL A 45 6.85 -18.20 1.88
CA VAL A 45 8.30 -18.04 1.80
C VAL A 45 8.90 -19.28 1.15
N PRO A 46 9.69 -19.13 0.06
CA PRO A 46 10.34 -20.27 -0.57
C PRO A 46 11.27 -21.00 0.39
N ALA A 47 11.32 -22.33 0.29
CA ALA A 47 12.15 -23.15 1.18
C ALA A 47 13.65 -22.88 1.04
N SER A 48 14.11 -22.42 -0.13
CA SER A 48 15.51 -22.10 -0.40
C SER A 48 15.72 -20.58 -0.55
N ALA A 49 15.37 -19.82 0.47
CA ALA A 49 15.54 -18.37 0.49
C ALA A 49 16.92 -17.99 1.01
N SER A 50 17.97 -18.20 0.21
CA SER A 50 19.32 -17.78 0.57
C SER A 50 19.61 -16.38 0.05
N PHE A 51 20.60 -15.72 0.66
CA PHE A 51 20.97 -14.35 0.32
C PHE A 51 22.39 -14.28 -0.24
N SER A 52 22.53 -13.47 -1.31
CA SER A 52 23.84 -13.25 -1.94
C SER A 52 24.81 -12.48 -1.03
N PHE A 53 24.27 -11.71 -0.09
CA PHE A 53 25.08 -10.92 0.84
C PHE A 53 24.71 -11.26 2.28
N PRO A 54 25.26 -12.37 2.82
CA PRO A 54 24.96 -12.79 4.19
C PRO A 54 25.35 -11.70 5.20
N GLY A 55 24.51 -11.54 6.22
CA GLY A 55 24.75 -10.52 7.26
C GLY A 55 24.07 -9.19 6.98
N ILE A 56 23.68 -8.91 5.72
CA ILE A 56 22.92 -7.70 5.39
C ILE A 56 21.59 -8.01 4.71
N GLY A 57 21.41 -9.21 4.15
CA GLY A 57 20.14 -9.67 3.60
C GLY A 57 19.38 -10.51 4.62
N GLU A 58 18.07 -10.31 4.74
CA GLU A 58 17.22 -11.12 5.60
C GLU A 58 15.79 -11.13 5.07
N THR A 59 15.03 -12.17 5.40
CA THR A 59 13.62 -12.22 5.11
C THR A 59 12.88 -11.26 6.04
N GLY A 60 12.01 -10.42 5.48
CA GLY A 60 11.22 -9.49 6.29
C GLY A 60 10.16 -10.20 7.15
N PRO A 61 9.49 -9.43 8.02
CA PRO A 61 8.41 -9.96 8.86
C PRO A 61 7.26 -10.53 8.02
N ASP A 62 6.52 -11.47 8.60
CA ASP A 62 5.43 -12.17 7.93
C ASP A 62 4.08 -11.47 8.04
N ASN A 63 4.04 -10.27 8.65
CA ASN A 63 2.81 -9.50 8.83
C ASN A 63 2.83 -8.15 8.09
N ILE A 64 3.56 -8.08 6.98
CA ILE A 64 3.71 -6.86 6.20
C ILE A 64 2.87 -6.94 4.93
N ALA A 65 2.17 -5.86 4.62
CA ALA A 65 1.53 -5.66 3.33
C ALA A 65 2.10 -4.39 2.69
N VAL A 66 2.03 -4.30 1.37
CA VAL A 66 2.55 -3.17 0.63
C VAL A 66 1.56 -2.74 -0.43
N ALA A 67 1.36 -1.42 -0.56
CA ALA A 67 0.60 -0.82 -1.65
C ALA A 67 1.55 0.04 -2.48
N VAL A 68 1.46 -0.06 -3.81
CA VAL A 68 2.28 0.74 -4.70
C VAL A 68 1.39 1.39 -5.75
N PHE A 69 1.48 2.71 -5.88
CA PHE A 69 0.72 3.43 -6.89
C PHE A 69 1.48 4.68 -7.32
N SER A 70 1.11 5.22 -8.48
CA SER A 70 1.81 6.36 -9.08
C SER A 70 0.85 7.42 -9.56
N PHE A 71 1.34 8.66 -9.58
CA PHE A 71 0.67 9.81 -10.21
C PHE A 71 1.65 10.46 -11.18
N PRO A 72 1.15 11.18 -12.21
CA PRO A 72 2.04 11.80 -13.20
C PRO A 72 3.05 12.79 -12.60
N ASN A 73 2.65 13.51 -11.55
CA ASN A 73 3.49 14.52 -10.88
C ASN A 73 2.97 14.77 -9.46
N ILE A 74 3.70 15.59 -8.71
CA ILE A 74 3.35 15.90 -7.32
C ILE A 74 2.01 16.63 -7.24
N GLU A 75 1.75 17.55 -8.15
CA GLU A 75 0.50 18.31 -8.17
C GLU A 75 -0.72 17.41 -8.34
N ALA A 76 -0.63 16.41 -9.20
CA ALA A 76 -1.71 15.43 -9.37
C ALA A 76 -1.95 14.62 -8.08
N TYR A 77 -0.87 14.24 -7.40
CA TYR A 77 -0.98 13.55 -6.12
C TYR A 77 -1.64 14.44 -5.06
N GLU A 78 -1.22 15.69 -4.96
CA GLU A 78 -1.79 16.63 -3.99
C GLU A 78 -3.26 16.91 -4.27
N THR A 79 -3.64 17.04 -5.55
CA THR A 79 -5.05 17.18 -5.94
C THR A 79 -5.87 15.98 -5.52
N TYR A 80 -5.37 14.77 -5.77
CA TYR A 80 -6.01 13.55 -5.32
C TYR A 80 -6.22 13.57 -3.80
N ARG A 81 -5.23 13.94 -3.02
CA ARG A 81 -5.34 13.98 -1.55
C ARG A 81 -6.42 14.94 -1.07
N ARG A 82 -6.55 16.10 -1.74
CA ARG A 82 -7.60 17.06 -1.38
C ARG A 82 -8.99 16.55 -1.76
N GLU A 83 -9.13 15.99 -2.94
CA GLU A 83 -10.44 15.57 -3.45
C GLU A 83 -10.96 14.29 -2.81
N VAL A 84 -10.09 13.32 -2.55
CA VAL A 84 -10.52 12.04 -1.98
C VAL A 84 -11.03 12.19 -0.55
N ALA A 85 -10.56 13.19 0.17
CA ALA A 85 -10.91 13.37 1.60
C ALA A 85 -12.42 13.49 1.84
N SER A 86 -13.18 14.01 0.87
CA SER A 86 -14.62 14.16 0.98
C SER A 86 -15.42 13.11 0.20
N ASP A 87 -14.74 12.16 -0.43
CA ASP A 87 -15.40 11.10 -1.19
C ASP A 87 -16.15 10.16 -0.23
N PRO A 88 -17.43 9.83 -0.52
CA PRO A 88 -18.22 8.95 0.34
C PRO A 88 -17.60 7.59 0.59
N GLU A 89 -16.93 7.00 -0.41
CA GLU A 89 -16.25 5.72 -0.23
C GLU A 89 -15.02 5.85 0.67
N CYS A 90 -14.31 6.97 0.60
CA CYS A 90 -13.19 7.26 1.50
C CYS A 90 -13.66 7.36 2.95
N LEU A 91 -14.77 8.06 3.17
CA LEU A 91 -15.35 8.18 4.50
C LEU A 91 -15.81 6.82 5.02
N ALA A 92 -16.42 6.00 4.16
CA ALA A 92 -16.89 4.67 4.53
C ALA A 92 -15.74 3.72 4.88
N VAL A 93 -14.66 3.71 4.07
CA VAL A 93 -13.52 2.84 4.34
C VAL A 93 -12.75 3.26 5.60
N THR A 94 -12.75 4.56 5.90
CA THR A 94 -12.16 5.07 7.13
C THR A 94 -12.94 4.60 8.35
N ARG A 95 -14.27 4.64 8.29
CA ARG A 95 -15.12 4.10 9.37
C ARG A 95 -14.90 2.60 9.53
N GLN A 96 -14.80 1.86 8.44
CA GLN A 96 -14.53 0.43 8.47
C GLN A 96 -13.19 0.14 9.15
N TYR A 97 -12.16 0.92 8.83
CA TYR A 97 -10.86 0.75 9.49
C TYR A 97 -10.99 0.91 11.00
N HIS A 98 -11.70 1.93 11.46
CA HIS A 98 -11.87 2.16 12.92
C HIS A 98 -12.65 1.02 13.61
N GLN A 99 -13.48 0.30 12.87
CA GLN A 99 -14.20 -0.86 13.40
C GLN A 99 -13.35 -2.12 13.44
N THR A 100 -12.39 -2.26 12.52
CA THR A 100 -11.64 -3.52 12.34
C THR A 100 -10.22 -3.47 12.88
N ASN A 101 -9.56 -2.31 12.82
CA ASN A 101 -8.14 -2.16 13.15
C ASN A 101 -7.28 -3.18 12.40
N CYS A 102 -7.50 -3.32 11.08
CA CYS A 102 -6.86 -4.35 10.29
C CYS A 102 -5.36 -4.13 10.07
N PHE A 103 -4.84 -2.95 10.38
CA PHE A 103 -3.40 -2.74 10.48
C PHE A 103 -3.14 -1.85 11.70
N THR A 104 -1.93 -1.95 12.26
CA THR A 104 -1.56 -1.23 13.48
C THR A 104 -0.58 -0.09 13.22
N LYS A 105 0.05 -0.09 12.05
CA LYS A 105 1.03 0.92 11.66
C LYS A 105 1.11 0.96 10.14
N TYR A 106 1.39 2.13 9.59
CA TYR A 106 1.78 2.22 8.18
C TYR A 106 2.81 3.32 8.00
N GLU A 107 3.65 3.13 6.98
CA GLU A 107 4.67 4.11 6.58
C GLU A 107 4.49 4.40 5.10
N ARG A 108 4.60 5.67 4.73
CA ARG A 108 4.45 6.11 3.35
C ARG A 108 5.77 6.66 2.85
N THR A 109 6.27 6.09 1.77
CA THR A 109 7.53 6.49 1.15
C THR A 109 7.26 6.96 -0.27
N PHE A 110 7.80 8.11 -0.64
CA PHE A 110 7.68 8.65 -1.99
C PHE A 110 8.96 8.35 -2.76
N LEU A 111 8.78 7.75 -3.94
CA LEU A 111 9.87 7.20 -4.74
C LEU A 111 9.75 7.70 -6.18
N ARG A 112 10.81 7.54 -6.93
CA ARG A 112 10.76 7.73 -8.38
C ARG A 112 11.37 6.51 -9.06
N PRO A 113 10.89 6.15 -10.26
CA PRO A 113 11.47 5.01 -10.98
C PRO A 113 12.93 5.27 -11.34
N VAL A 114 13.72 4.21 -11.33
CA VAL A 114 15.06 4.26 -11.90
C VAL A 114 14.94 4.11 -13.42
N SER A 115 15.61 4.97 -14.17
CA SER A 115 15.66 4.84 -15.63
C SER A 115 16.37 3.55 -16.00
N ARG A 116 15.89 2.89 -17.06
CA ARG A 116 16.52 1.67 -17.57
C ARG A 116 17.77 1.96 -18.40
N ASP A 117 17.97 3.21 -18.80
CA ASP A 117 19.10 3.65 -19.62
C ASP A 117 20.24 4.20 -18.80
#